data_1fd7033851d01f0be8d5c4a72e9ed5bd
#
_entry.id   1fd7033851d01f0be8d5c4a72e9ed5bd
#
_cell.length_a   1.000
_cell.length_b   1.000
_cell.length_c   1.000
_cell.angle_alpha   90.00
_cell.angle_beta   90.00
_cell.angle_gamma   90.00
#
_symmetry.space_group_name_H-M   'P 1'
#
loop_
_entity.id
_entity.type
_entity.pdbx_description
1 polymer ?
#
loop_
_entity_poly.entity_id
_entity_poly.type
_entity_poly.pdbx_seq_one_letter_code
_entity_poly.pdbx_strand_id
1 'polypeptide(L)'
;MALLFAFAAALQFNDPDPIRWIAIYIAACVLSIRAATRRRVSPAASLAVFAIASVWAALIAFGGPAASEYRHMFDAWEMKSPSVEEAREASGLLIVAAWMIVLFLRGVRPLHIASHMKRREGP
;
A
#
# COMPACT_ATOMS: atom_id res chain seq x y z
N MET A 1 2.37 -10.00 4.57
CA MET A 1 2.05 -8.57 4.34
C MET A 1 1.21 -7.96 5.47
N ALA A 2 0.14 -8.63 5.98
CA ALA A 2 -0.67 -8.04 7.07
C ALA A 2 0.15 -7.65 8.30
N LEU A 3 1.01 -8.54 8.80
CA LEU A 3 1.89 -8.25 9.95
C LEU A 3 2.87 -7.11 9.67
N LEU A 4 3.39 -7.02 8.45
CA LEU A 4 4.26 -5.92 8.04
C LEU A 4 3.53 -4.58 8.15
N PHE A 5 2.31 -4.49 7.63
CA PHE A 5 1.52 -3.25 7.70
C PHE A 5 1.05 -2.93 9.11
N ALA A 6 0.72 -3.94 9.94
CA ALA A 6 0.42 -3.72 11.35
C ALA A 6 1.62 -3.14 12.12
N PHE A 7 2.81 -3.68 11.87
CA PHE A 7 4.04 -3.18 12.45
C PHE A 7 4.37 -1.76 11.95
N ALA A 8 4.25 -1.52 10.64
CA ALA A 8 4.43 -0.20 10.08
C ALA A 8 3.49 0.84 10.70
N ALA A 9 2.20 0.50 10.89
CA ALA A 9 1.25 1.37 11.57
C ALA A 9 1.66 1.67 13.01
N ALA A 10 2.16 0.67 13.74
CA ALA A 10 2.61 0.85 15.13
C ALA A 10 3.82 1.78 15.24
N LEU A 11 4.72 1.78 14.26
CA LEU A 11 5.88 2.67 14.26
C LEU A 11 5.51 4.15 14.05
N GLN A 12 4.33 4.45 13.49
CA GLN A 12 3.91 5.82 13.18
C GLN A 12 3.40 6.61 14.39
N PHE A 13 3.30 6.01 15.59
CA PHE A 13 2.80 6.73 16.77
C PHE A 13 3.67 7.93 17.20
N ASN A 14 4.95 7.93 16.84
CA ASN A 14 5.89 9.02 17.14
C ASN A 14 6.06 10.02 15.98
N ASP A 15 5.32 9.84 14.89
CA ASP A 15 5.37 10.72 13.73
C ASP A 15 4.64 12.05 14.03
N PRO A 16 5.08 13.20 13.51
CA PRO A 16 4.36 14.47 13.62
C PRO A 16 2.91 14.43 13.12
N ASP A 17 2.65 13.61 12.10
CA ASP A 17 1.32 13.41 11.49
C ASP A 17 0.86 11.94 11.52
N PRO A 18 0.73 11.31 12.69
CA PRO A 18 0.58 9.87 12.80
C PRO A 18 -0.72 9.34 12.19
N ILE A 19 -1.79 10.14 12.22
CA ILE A 19 -3.14 9.70 11.83
C ILE A 19 -3.18 9.28 10.36
N ARG A 20 -2.55 10.03 9.47
CA ARG A 20 -2.53 9.75 8.02
C ARG A 20 -1.80 8.44 7.72
N TRP A 21 -0.65 8.26 8.35
CA TRP A 21 0.20 7.08 8.19
C TRP A 21 -0.45 5.83 8.76
N ILE A 22 -0.96 5.93 9.99
CA ILE A 22 -1.68 4.83 10.62
C ILE A 22 -2.89 4.42 9.78
N ALA A 23 -3.67 5.38 9.27
CA ALA A 23 -4.86 5.07 8.47
C ALA A 23 -4.54 4.27 7.20
N ILE A 24 -3.51 4.64 6.43
CA ILE A 24 -3.17 3.94 5.19
C ILE A 24 -2.59 2.54 5.47
N TYR A 25 -1.74 2.39 6.50
CA TYR A 25 -1.19 1.08 6.87
C TYR A 25 -2.26 0.16 7.47
N ILE A 26 -3.20 0.67 8.27
CA ILE A 26 -4.33 -0.12 8.78
C ILE A 26 -5.25 -0.56 7.65
N ALA A 27 -5.56 0.30 6.68
CA ALA A 27 -6.34 -0.07 5.50
C ALA A 27 -5.67 -1.20 4.72
N ALA A 28 -4.36 -1.10 4.47
CA ALA A 28 -3.58 -2.13 3.81
C ALA A 28 -3.52 -3.44 4.63
N CYS A 29 -3.40 -3.34 5.95
CA CYS A 29 -3.42 -4.49 6.87
C CYS A 29 -4.76 -5.24 6.80
N VAL A 30 -5.88 -4.52 6.94
CA VAL A 30 -7.23 -5.11 6.91
C VAL A 30 -7.50 -5.82 5.58
N LEU A 31 -7.18 -5.19 4.45
CA LEU A 31 -7.34 -5.81 3.13
C LEU A 31 -6.45 -7.07 2.98
N SER A 32 -5.24 -7.04 3.53
CA SER A 32 -4.34 -8.19 3.55
C SER A 32 -4.86 -9.35 4.41
N ILE A 33 -5.43 -9.07 5.58
CA ILE A 33 -6.07 -10.07 6.45
C ILE A 33 -7.27 -10.70 5.72
N ARG A 34 -8.14 -9.90 5.10
CA ARG A 34 -9.28 -10.41 4.33
C ARG A 34 -8.83 -11.34 3.22
N ALA A 35 -7.76 -10.98 2.50
CA ALA A 35 -7.17 -11.83 1.47
C ALA A 35 -6.62 -13.15 2.03
N ALA A 36 -5.92 -13.10 3.16
CA ALA A 36 -5.34 -14.27 3.82
C ALA A 36 -6.40 -15.22 4.37
N THR A 37 -7.51 -14.69 4.88
CA THR A 37 -8.65 -15.47 5.39
C THR A 37 -9.62 -15.93 4.30
N ARG A 38 -9.23 -15.86 3.03
CA ARG A 38 -10.04 -16.23 1.85
C ARG A 38 -11.39 -15.49 1.78
N ARG A 39 -11.53 -14.36 2.47
CA ARG A 39 -12.70 -13.51 2.36
C ARG A 39 -12.61 -12.69 1.06
N ARG A 40 -13.76 -12.33 0.51
CA ARG A 40 -13.79 -11.44 -0.66
C ARG A 40 -13.12 -10.11 -0.33
N VAL A 41 -12.07 -9.78 -1.06
CA VAL A 41 -11.47 -8.44 -1.05
C VAL A 41 -12.16 -7.62 -2.11
N SER A 42 -12.65 -6.44 -1.75
CA SER A 42 -13.25 -5.52 -2.71
C SER A 42 -12.17 -4.99 -3.67
N PRO A 43 -12.28 -5.25 -4.99
CA PRO A 43 -11.33 -4.67 -5.95
C PRO A 43 -11.34 -3.14 -5.90
N ALA A 44 -12.51 -2.53 -5.70
CA ALA A 44 -12.63 -1.08 -5.59
C ALA A 44 -11.88 -0.53 -4.37
N ALA A 45 -11.95 -1.20 -3.21
CA ALA A 45 -11.21 -0.79 -2.02
C ALA A 45 -9.69 -0.91 -2.23
N SER A 46 -9.22 -2.01 -2.83
CA SER A 46 -7.80 -2.19 -3.15
C SER A 46 -7.31 -1.14 -4.15
N LEU A 47 -8.10 -0.83 -5.17
CA LEU A 47 -7.77 0.21 -6.15
C LEU A 47 -7.74 1.61 -5.52
N ALA A 48 -8.67 1.92 -4.62
CA ALA A 48 -8.71 3.19 -3.92
C ALA A 48 -7.44 3.39 -3.05
N VAL A 49 -7.07 2.39 -2.25
CA VAL A 49 -5.85 2.45 -1.43
C VAL A 49 -4.60 2.52 -2.33
N PHE A 50 -4.57 1.78 -3.44
CA PHE A 50 -3.49 1.88 -4.43
C PHE A 50 -3.37 3.30 -4.98
N ALA A 51 -4.47 3.92 -5.41
CA ALA A 51 -4.47 5.26 -5.98
C ALA A 51 -3.99 6.31 -4.96
N ILE A 52 -4.51 6.25 -3.72
CA ILE A 52 -4.10 7.16 -2.63
C ILE A 52 -2.61 7.01 -2.34
N ALA A 53 -2.12 5.79 -2.17
CA ALA A 53 -0.71 5.53 -1.87
C ALA A 53 0.20 5.98 -3.02
N SER A 54 -0.19 5.73 -4.28
CA SER A 54 0.60 6.12 -5.46
C SER A 54 0.67 7.63 -5.64
N VAL A 55 -0.47 8.33 -5.51
CA VAL A 55 -0.50 9.79 -5.63
C VAL A 55 0.31 10.42 -4.50
N TRP A 56 0.17 9.93 -3.28
CA TRP A 56 0.91 10.47 -2.14
C TRP A 56 2.41 10.21 -2.27
N ALA A 57 2.83 9.01 -2.65
CA ALA A 57 4.23 8.71 -2.95
C ALA A 57 4.81 9.61 -4.05
N ALA A 58 4.02 9.87 -5.11
CA ALA A 58 4.42 10.78 -6.18
C ALA A 58 4.58 12.22 -5.66
N LEU A 59 3.65 12.73 -4.85
CA LEU A 59 3.75 14.07 -4.28
C LEU A 59 5.01 14.24 -3.42
N ILE A 60 5.36 13.24 -2.59
CA ILE A 60 6.61 13.24 -1.82
C ILE A 60 7.81 13.21 -2.78
N ALA A 61 7.83 12.31 -3.76
CA ALA A 61 8.95 12.15 -4.68
C ALA A 61 9.19 13.39 -5.56
N PHE A 62 8.14 14.12 -5.97
CA PHE A 62 8.27 15.34 -6.76
C PHE A 62 8.62 16.58 -5.92
N GLY A 63 8.30 16.56 -4.63
CA GLY A 63 8.60 17.68 -3.72
C GLY A 63 9.92 17.53 -2.95
N GLY A 64 10.54 16.37 -2.99
CA GLY A 64 11.44 15.94 -1.95
C GLY A 64 12.78 15.35 -2.39
N PRO A 65 13.06 14.09 -2.00
CA PRO A 65 14.43 13.63 -1.83
C PRO A 65 15.17 13.45 -3.15
N ALA A 66 16.44 13.85 -3.17
CA ALA A 66 17.35 13.52 -4.25
C ALA A 66 17.55 12.00 -4.34
N ALA A 67 17.87 11.49 -5.54
CA ALA A 67 18.08 10.05 -5.75
C ALA A 67 19.17 9.43 -4.83
N SER A 68 20.12 10.24 -4.37
CA SER A 68 21.15 9.84 -3.39
C SER A 68 20.57 9.47 -2.04
N GLU A 69 19.49 10.12 -1.59
CA GLU A 69 18.89 9.91 -0.27
C GLU A 69 18.24 8.52 -0.15
N TYR A 70 17.74 7.97 -1.26
CA TYR A 70 17.22 6.59 -1.28
C TYR A 70 18.30 5.54 -0.97
N ARG A 71 19.58 5.82 -1.27
CA ARG A 71 20.69 4.94 -0.92
C ARG A 71 20.99 4.96 0.58
N HIS A 72 20.79 6.11 1.23
CA HIS A 72 21.11 6.33 2.63
C HIS A 72 19.97 6.04 3.59
N MET A 73 18.77 5.70 3.09
CA MET A 73 17.60 5.47 3.94
C MET A 73 17.73 4.27 4.90
N PHE A 74 18.69 3.34 4.64
CA PHE A 74 18.97 2.19 5.48
C PHE A 74 20.26 2.30 6.30
N ASP A 75 21.07 3.36 6.10
CA ASP A 75 22.40 3.49 6.71
C ASP A 75 22.35 3.81 8.20
N ALA A 76 21.25 4.30 8.71
CA ALA A 76 21.05 4.59 10.12
C ALA A 76 19.61 4.35 10.54
N TRP A 77 19.43 3.89 11.78
CA TRP A 77 18.11 3.79 12.40
C TRP A 77 17.52 5.18 12.68
N GLU A 78 18.37 6.14 13.04
CA GLU A 78 18.00 7.53 13.27
C GLU A 78 17.91 8.31 11.95
N MET A 79 16.92 9.18 11.84
CA MET A 79 16.73 10.06 10.69
C MET A 79 17.83 11.11 10.68
N LYS A 80 18.72 11.05 9.70
CA LYS A 80 19.84 11.99 9.57
C LYS A 80 19.45 13.32 8.93
N SER A 81 18.35 13.34 8.15
CA SER A 81 17.86 14.54 7.48
C SER A 81 16.39 14.37 7.07
N PRO A 82 15.64 15.48 6.90
CA PRO A 82 14.26 15.44 6.41
C PRO A 82 14.10 14.69 5.08
N SER A 83 15.08 14.79 4.20
CA SER A 83 15.05 14.14 2.88
C SER A 83 15.18 12.62 2.97
N VAL A 84 15.89 12.09 3.96
CA VAL A 84 15.94 10.63 4.24
C VAL A 84 14.61 10.14 4.79
N GLU A 85 13.94 10.92 5.62
CA GLU A 85 12.59 10.65 6.11
C GLU A 85 11.60 10.54 4.95
N GLU A 86 11.55 11.55 4.09
CA GLU A 86 10.70 11.57 2.89
C GLU A 86 10.97 10.37 1.96
N ALA A 87 12.23 9.96 1.79
CA ALA A 87 12.58 8.76 1.01
C ALA A 87 12.02 7.48 1.62
N ARG A 88 12.05 7.33 2.94
CA ARG A 88 11.45 6.19 3.66
C ARG A 88 9.93 6.18 3.53
N GLU A 89 9.30 7.33 3.67
CA GLU A 89 7.86 7.53 3.53
C GLU A 89 7.40 7.15 2.11
N ALA A 90 8.03 7.70 1.09
CA ALA A 90 7.72 7.37 -0.30
C ALA A 90 7.88 5.88 -0.58
N SER A 91 8.96 5.25 -0.06
CA SER A 91 9.20 3.81 -0.21
C SER A 91 8.13 2.96 0.49
N GLY A 92 7.70 3.35 1.68
CA GLY A 92 6.60 2.69 2.40
C GLY A 92 5.29 2.71 1.62
N LEU A 93 4.94 3.88 1.06
CA LEU A 93 3.75 4.04 0.21
C LEU A 93 3.84 3.22 -1.08
N LEU A 94 5.01 3.11 -1.70
CA LEU A 94 5.21 2.27 -2.87
C LEU A 94 5.01 0.79 -2.56
N ILE A 95 5.43 0.32 -1.38
CA ILE A 95 5.17 -1.06 -0.94
C ILE A 95 3.67 -1.29 -0.75
N VAL A 96 2.94 -0.34 -0.15
CA VAL A 96 1.48 -0.39 -0.04
C VAL A 96 0.86 -0.46 -1.43
N ALA A 97 1.22 0.43 -2.34
CA ALA A 97 0.70 0.49 -3.71
C ALA A 97 0.95 -0.82 -4.46
N ALA A 98 2.19 -1.33 -4.45
CA ALA A 98 2.54 -2.59 -5.11
C ALA A 98 1.71 -3.77 -4.58
N TRP A 99 1.48 -3.85 -3.29
CA TRP A 99 0.66 -4.90 -2.70
C TRP A 99 -0.83 -4.74 -3.02
N MET A 100 -1.35 -3.51 -2.99
CA MET A 100 -2.75 -3.24 -3.31
C MET A 100 -3.10 -3.59 -4.76
N ILE A 101 -2.20 -3.34 -5.71
CA ILE A 101 -2.44 -3.76 -7.11
C ILE A 101 -2.47 -5.29 -7.24
N VAL A 102 -1.64 -6.02 -6.48
CA VAL A 102 -1.71 -7.48 -6.42
C VAL A 102 -3.07 -7.97 -5.91
N LEU A 103 -3.59 -7.36 -4.85
CA LEU A 103 -4.90 -7.71 -4.29
C LEU A 103 -6.04 -7.36 -5.26
N PHE A 104 -5.95 -6.21 -5.93
CA PHE A 104 -6.90 -5.82 -6.98
C PHE A 104 -6.96 -6.87 -8.10
N LEU A 105 -5.81 -7.24 -8.67
CA LEU A 105 -5.74 -8.22 -9.76
C LEU A 105 -6.27 -9.60 -9.34
N ARG A 106 -6.02 -10.00 -8.10
CA ARG A 106 -6.59 -11.25 -7.54
C ARG A 106 -8.11 -11.16 -7.37
N GLY A 107 -8.63 -10.00 -7.01
CA GLY A 107 -10.06 -9.77 -6.81
C GLY A 107 -10.86 -9.76 -8.12
N VAL A 108 -10.25 -9.31 -9.22
CA VAL A 108 -10.91 -9.19 -10.54
C VAL A 108 -10.97 -10.53 -11.29
N ARG A 109 -9.96 -11.41 -11.11
CA ARG A 109 -9.89 -12.70 -11.83
C ARG A 109 -11.13 -13.59 -11.69
N PRO A 110 -11.72 -13.80 -10.50
CA PRO A 110 -12.91 -14.65 -10.37
C PRO A 110 -14.16 -14.07 -11.06
N LEU A 111 -14.28 -12.75 -11.18
CA LEU A 111 -15.40 -12.11 -11.85
C LEU A 111 -15.40 -12.38 -13.36
N HIS A 112 -14.24 -12.43 -13.96
CA HIS A 112 -14.10 -12.67 -15.40
C HIS A 112 -14.43 -14.13 -15.78
N ILE A 113 -14.05 -15.08 -14.95
CA ILE A 113 -14.36 -16.50 -15.16
C ILE A 113 -15.86 -16.76 -15.02
N ALA A 114 -16.51 -16.18 -14.01
CA ALA A 114 -17.95 -16.33 -13.79
C ALA A 114 -18.77 -15.75 -14.94
N SER A 115 -18.35 -14.63 -15.54
CA SER A 115 -19.04 -14.00 -16.67
C SER A 115 -18.96 -14.85 -17.94
N HIS A 116 -17.85 -15.54 -18.19
CA HIS A 116 -17.68 -16.44 -19.33
C HIS A 116 -18.49 -17.72 -19.19
N MET A 117 -18.60 -18.30 -17.99
CA MET A 117 -19.42 -19.49 -17.75
C MET A 117 -20.92 -19.21 -17.96
N LYS A 118 -21.40 -18.08 -17.42
CA LYS A 118 -22.81 -17.67 -17.60
C LYS A 118 -23.20 -17.43 -19.07
N ARG A 119 -22.24 -17.04 -19.92
CA ARG A 119 -22.47 -16.85 -21.37
C ARG A 119 -22.54 -18.17 -22.15
N ARG A 120 -21.99 -19.26 -21.62
CA ARG A 120 -22.03 -20.60 -22.24
C ARG A 120 -23.27 -21.39 -21.89
N GLU A 121 -24.00 -21.01 -20.85
CA GLU A 121 -25.24 -21.66 -20.39
C GLU A 121 -26.52 -20.90 -20.86
N GLY A 122 -26.39 -19.97 -21.77
CA GLY A 122 -27.52 -19.30 -22.43
C GLY A 122 -28.25 -20.26 -23.37
N PRO A 123 -29.60 -20.10 -23.49
CA PRO A 123 -30.52 -21.08 -24.08
C PRO A 123 -30.21 -21.46 -25.51
#